data_62ec588c51e4ff62c22b315a0d95dd2e
#
_entry.id   62ec588c51e4ff62c22b315a0d95dd2e
#
_cell.length_a   1.000
_cell.length_b   1.000
_cell.length_c   1.000
_cell.angle_alpha   90.00
_cell.angle_beta   90.00
_cell.angle_gamma   90.00
#
_symmetry.space_group_name_H-M   'P 1'
#
loop_
_entity.id
_entity.type
_entity.pdbx_description
1 polymer ?
#
loop_
_entity_poly.entity_id
_entity_poly.type
_entity_poly.pdbx_seq_one_letter_code
_entity_poly.pdbx_strand_id
1 'polypeptide(L)'
;AQQDQQAVKDQLAAHEQEMDQHQADYDTAKQMSNAERIQALNQQLGDLRNQQINLMQELTTVHNQQAFLKRSHEQRVNQQNQNSSELQDRQAQQARLSADQQSQQEELNRLNDQVNQLQAQVTNLDHQLTAITQQYQQAQRDWYAALGDVHSTKSRIKNYQAMSEEYAGYYQGVRTVLQNRQAFPGLAGPVSELFDVPAKLTTAIETVLGGQLQQLVVDRQATGKQIISYLVQHRGGRVTILPLDTLIHRRPASSWNQVAGMPGVVGRAVDLIQFDPQFQLIADYLLGSTVVADNLDHATAIARAGRHQLRVVTQDGQLINASGAMTGGANRHRQHGLLTQKQLGKQLNDLLHQQENQVSQAEQRVADLKQRHDDQEKQLTGLQAQLHTAQLDQHAAQSQLEVLAGRLQDLNRQIQALQSQADQQGN
;
A
#
# COMPACT_ATOMS: atom_id res chain seq x y z
N ALA A 1 -72.43 6.52 -49.00
CA ALA A 1 -72.96 7.90 -48.92
C ALA A 1 -72.91 8.67 -50.23
N GLN A 2 -71.76 8.74 -51.00
CA GLN A 2 -71.69 9.38 -52.32
C GLN A 2 -72.50 8.64 -53.39
N GLN A 3 -72.47 7.26 -53.37
CA GLN A 3 -73.25 6.42 -54.28
C GLN A 3 -74.76 6.51 -54.01
N ASP A 4 -75.19 6.62 -52.78
CA ASP A 4 -76.56 6.74 -52.35
C ASP A 4 -77.14 8.10 -52.74
N GLN A 5 -76.32 9.17 -52.60
CA GLN A 5 -76.68 10.54 -53.01
C GLN A 5 -76.87 10.66 -54.53
N GLN A 6 -76.09 9.93 -55.32
CA GLN A 6 -76.22 9.87 -56.76
C GLN A 6 -77.49 9.13 -57.18
N ALA A 7 -77.78 7.97 -56.57
CA ALA A 7 -78.97 7.17 -56.81
C ALA A 7 -80.28 7.92 -56.55
N VAL A 8 -80.30 8.75 -55.50
CA VAL A 8 -81.46 9.58 -55.14
C VAL A 8 -81.63 10.75 -56.15
N LYS A 9 -80.54 11.33 -56.65
CA LYS A 9 -80.63 12.38 -57.75
C LYS A 9 -81.14 11.80 -59.01
N ASP A 10 -80.75 10.60 -59.41
CA ASP A 10 -81.22 9.92 -60.62
C ASP A 10 -82.72 9.55 -60.53
N GLN A 11 -83.22 9.11 -59.34
CA GLN A 11 -84.60 8.97 -59.09
C GLN A 11 -85.45 10.19 -59.18
N LEU A 12 -84.92 11.36 -58.67
CA LEU A 12 -85.55 12.63 -58.73
C LEU A 12 -85.74 13.08 -60.20
N ALA A 13 -84.66 12.99 -61.00
CA ALA A 13 -84.67 13.31 -62.40
C ALA A 13 -85.70 12.43 -63.21
N ALA A 14 -85.79 11.13 -62.86
CA ALA A 14 -86.77 10.24 -63.49
C ALA A 14 -88.23 10.65 -63.22
N HIS A 15 -88.53 11.05 -61.95
CA HIS A 15 -89.82 11.54 -61.58
C HIS A 15 -90.16 12.94 -62.17
N GLU A 16 -89.25 13.81 -62.36
CA GLU A 16 -89.43 15.08 -63.09
C GLU A 16 -89.82 14.78 -64.53
N GLN A 17 -89.16 13.85 -65.19
CA GLN A 17 -89.45 13.39 -66.54
C GLN A 17 -90.90 12.79 -66.73
N GLU A 18 -91.30 11.98 -65.69
CA GLU A 18 -92.71 11.45 -65.64
C GLU A 18 -93.73 12.57 -65.45
N MET A 19 -93.49 13.61 -64.70
CA MET A 19 -94.34 14.73 -64.51
C MET A 19 -94.52 15.52 -65.82
N ASP A 20 -93.43 15.79 -66.56
CA ASP A 20 -93.46 16.39 -67.84
C ASP A 20 -94.30 15.58 -68.88
N GLN A 21 -94.19 14.25 -68.86
CA GLN A 21 -94.99 13.30 -69.66
C GLN A 21 -96.51 13.40 -69.38
N HIS A 22 -96.84 13.43 -68.11
CA HIS A 22 -98.23 13.49 -67.62
C HIS A 22 -98.83 14.92 -67.94
N GLN A 23 -98.05 15.98 -67.97
CA GLN A 23 -98.46 17.30 -68.40
C GLN A 23 -98.78 17.35 -69.91
N ALA A 24 -97.99 16.61 -70.72
CA ALA A 24 -98.26 16.46 -72.17
C ALA A 24 -99.49 15.62 -72.43
N ASP A 25 -99.75 14.55 -71.66
CA ASP A 25 -100.99 13.78 -71.75
C ASP A 25 -102.22 14.56 -71.31
N TYR A 26 -102.13 15.50 -70.39
CA TYR A 26 -103.21 16.42 -69.99
C TYR A 26 -103.59 17.38 -71.10
N ASP A 27 -102.66 17.94 -71.82
CA ASP A 27 -102.92 18.85 -72.96
C ASP A 27 -103.60 18.09 -74.13
N THR A 28 -103.28 16.81 -74.36
CA THR A 28 -103.88 15.99 -75.36
C THR A 28 -105.37 15.66 -75.04
N ALA A 29 -105.66 15.42 -73.75
CA ALA A 29 -107.04 15.20 -73.31
C ALA A 29 -108.00 16.36 -73.41
N LYS A 30 -107.54 17.56 -73.58
CA LYS A 30 -108.30 18.83 -73.79
C LYS A 30 -109.04 18.89 -75.12
N GLN A 31 -108.79 18.04 -76.05
CA GLN A 31 -109.42 17.98 -77.38
C GLN A 31 -110.64 17.06 -77.45
N MET A 32 -111.11 16.34 -76.39
CA MET A 32 -112.26 15.41 -76.39
C MET A 32 -113.52 15.98 -75.77
N SER A 33 -114.80 15.36 -75.97
CA SER A 33 -116.20 15.84 -75.74
C SER A 33 -116.52 16.26 -74.26
N ASN A 34 -117.50 17.23 -74.06
CA ASN A 34 -117.53 18.15 -72.90
C ASN A 34 -117.87 17.54 -71.50
N ALA A 35 -118.56 16.50 -71.31
CA ALA A 35 -118.90 16.02 -69.97
C ALA A 35 -117.97 14.85 -69.49
N GLU A 36 -117.71 13.87 -70.34
CA GLU A 36 -116.79 12.78 -70.06
C GLU A 36 -115.29 13.26 -69.95
N ARG A 37 -115.04 14.26 -70.80
CA ARG A 37 -113.73 14.93 -70.85
C ARG A 37 -113.41 15.66 -69.51
N ILE A 38 -114.43 16.36 -68.99
CA ILE A 38 -114.26 17.10 -67.73
C ILE A 38 -114.04 16.11 -66.56
N GLN A 39 -114.79 14.92 -66.58
CA GLN A 39 -114.66 13.90 -65.58
C GLN A 39 -113.28 13.20 -65.65
N ALA A 40 -112.84 12.83 -66.85
CA ALA A 40 -111.57 12.21 -67.05
C ALA A 40 -110.42 13.20 -66.69
N LEU A 41 -110.55 14.46 -67.06
CA LEU A 41 -109.61 15.51 -66.71
C LEU A 41 -109.55 15.78 -65.20
N ASN A 42 -110.70 15.81 -64.53
CA ASN A 42 -110.74 15.91 -63.05
C ASN A 42 -110.10 14.71 -62.34
N GLN A 43 -110.32 13.47 -62.90
CA GLN A 43 -109.72 12.31 -62.41
C GLN A 43 -108.21 12.29 -62.61
N GLN A 44 -107.74 12.67 -63.83
CA GLN A 44 -106.32 12.90 -64.12
C GLN A 44 -105.72 13.97 -63.27
N LEU A 45 -106.42 15.10 -63.05
CA LEU A 45 -106.00 16.18 -62.19
C LEU A 45 -105.90 15.71 -60.70
N GLY A 46 -106.84 14.88 -60.25
CA GLY A 46 -106.77 14.21 -58.94
C GLY A 46 -105.53 13.29 -58.77
N ASP A 47 -105.34 12.47 -59.81
CA ASP A 47 -104.20 11.52 -59.81
C ASP A 47 -102.83 12.31 -59.87
N LEU A 48 -102.76 13.32 -60.71
CA LEU A 48 -101.62 14.21 -60.82
C LEU A 48 -101.33 14.98 -59.51
N ARG A 49 -102.37 15.45 -58.82
CA ARG A 49 -102.19 16.03 -57.46
C ARG A 49 -101.68 15.06 -56.43
N ASN A 50 -102.26 13.86 -56.46
CA ASN A 50 -101.78 12.78 -55.54
C ASN A 50 -100.31 12.45 -55.85
N GLN A 51 -99.96 12.32 -57.15
CA GLN A 51 -98.54 12.07 -57.53
C GLN A 51 -97.65 13.26 -57.11
N GLN A 52 -98.13 14.48 -57.31
CA GLN A 52 -97.36 15.67 -56.82
C GLN A 52 -97.14 15.66 -55.31
N ILE A 53 -98.16 15.29 -54.52
CA ILE A 53 -98.03 15.20 -53.06
C ILE A 53 -97.05 14.12 -52.71
N ASN A 54 -97.17 12.89 -53.31
CA ASN A 54 -96.22 11.79 -53.06
C ASN A 54 -94.83 12.18 -53.45
N LEU A 55 -94.59 12.80 -54.60
CA LEU A 55 -93.27 13.30 -55.03
C LEU A 55 -92.71 14.37 -54.05
N MET A 56 -93.57 15.29 -53.57
CA MET A 56 -93.16 16.23 -52.54
C MET A 56 -92.76 15.57 -51.24
N GLN A 57 -93.48 14.51 -50.86
CA GLN A 57 -93.11 13.73 -49.65
C GLN A 57 -91.75 12.99 -49.84
N GLU A 58 -91.60 12.34 -50.97
CA GLU A 58 -90.32 11.67 -51.33
C GLU A 58 -89.18 12.63 -51.39
N LEU A 59 -89.39 13.80 -52.08
CA LEU A 59 -88.41 14.86 -52.13
C LEU A 59 -87.98 15.33 -50.72
N THR A 60 -89.00 15.52 -49.85
CA THR A 60 -88.70 15.94 -48.43
C THR A 60 -87.97 14.81 -47.70
N THR A 61 -88.34 13.55 -47.92
CA THR A 61 -87.63 12.38 -47.30
C THR A 61 -86.18 12.35 -47.77
N VAL A 62 -85.99 12.40 -49.10
CA VAL A 62 -84.62 12.40 -49.67
C VAL A 62 -83.78 13.61 -49.19
N HIS A 63 -84.39 14.78 -49.09
CA HIS A 63 -83.71 15.96 -48.54
C HIS A 63 -83.28 15.76 -47.07
N ASN A 64 -84.18 15.20 -46.27
CA ASN A 64 -83.87 14.86 -44.86
C ASN A 64 -82.74 13.81 -44.75
N GLN A 65 -82.82 12.77 -45.59
CA GLN A 65 -81.78 11.76 -45.68
C GLN A 65 -80.42 12.31 -46.07
N GLN A 66 -80.43 13.18 -47.09
CA GLN A 66 -79.20 13.89 -47.56
C GLN A 66 -78.63 14.79 -46.46
N ALA A 67 -79.46 15.57 -45.77
CA ALA A 67 -79.02 16.36 -44.63
C ALA A 67 -78.45 15.53 -43.48
N PHE A 68 -79.11 14.41 -43.21
CA PHE A 68 -78.62 13.49 -42.22
C PHE A 68 -77.24 12.86 -42.59
N LEU A 69 -77.14 12.31 -43.78
CA LEU A 69 -75.90 11.76 -44.34
C LEU A 69 -74.75 12.80 -44.36
N LYS A 70 -75.03 14.02 -44.76
CA LYS A 70 -74.07 15.12 -44.77
C LYS A 70 -73.58 15.42 -43.37
N ARG A 71 -74.47 15.55 -42.36
CA ARG A 71 -74.06 15.76 -40.98
C ARG A 71 -73.28 14.59 -40.41
N SER A 72 -73.72 13.34 -40.72
CA SER A 72 -73.03 12.12 -40.29
C SER A 72 -71.63 12.05 -40.91
N HIS A 73 -71.49 12.40 -42.18
CA HIS A 73 -70.19 12.45 -42.87
C HIS A 73 -69.27 13.53 -42.27
N GLU A 74 -69.78 14.76 -42.08
CA GLU A 74 -69.05 15.83 -41.44
C GLU A 74 -68.58 15.41 -40.01
N GLN A 75 -69.46 14.78 -39.25
CA GLN A 75 -69.08 14.26 -37.92
C GLN A 75 -67.96 13.21 -38.00
N ARG A 76 -68.07 12.24 -38.93
CA ARG A 76 -67.04 11.23 -39.16
C ARG A 76 -65.71 11.83 -39.54
N VAL A 77 -65.68 12.79 -40.50
CA VAL A 77 -64.48 13.47 -40.96
C VAL A 77 -63.85 14.24 -39.81
N ASN A 78 -64.67 14.97 -39.03
CA ASN A 78 -64.16 15.68 -37.85
C ASN A 78 -63.55 14.74 -36.81
N GLN A 79 -64.23 13.61 -36.52
CA GLN A 79 -63.73 12.58 -35.60
C GLN A 79 -62.44 11.95 -36.12
N GLN A 80 -62.36 11.63 -37.41
CA GLN A 80 -61.16 11.04 -38.02
C GLN A 80 -59.98 12.02 -37.97
N ASN A 81 -60.22 13.29 -38.26
CA ASN A 81 -59.17 14.34 -38.12
C ASN A 81 -58.69 14.49 -36.69
N GLN A 82 -59.61 14.47 -35.71
CA GLN A 82 -59.27 14.49 -34.29
C GLN A 82 -58.44 13.27 -33.89
N ASN A 83 -58.87 12.08 -34.24
CA ASN A 83 -58.16 10.84 -33.95
C ASN A 83 -56.76 10.83 -34.62
N SER A 84 -56.66 11.31 -35.86
CA SER A 84 -55.38 11.40 -36.59
C SER A 84 -54.43 12.38 -35.93
N SER A 85 -54.92 13.55 -35.52
CA SER A 85 -54.09 14.54 -34.77
C SER A 85 -53.66 13.99 -33.43
N GLU A 86 -54.57 13.35 -32.68
CA GLU A 86 -54.20 12.75 -31.39
C GLU A 86 -53.21 11.60 -31.56
N LEU A 87 -53.36 10.75 -32.57
CA LEU A 87 -52.40 9.70 -32.90
C LEU A 87 -51.02 10.26 -33.20
N GLN A 88 -50.94 11.36 -34.00
CA GLN A 88 -49.69 12.03 -34.31
C GLN A 88 -49.02 12.62 -33.07
N ASP A 89 -49.80 13.25 -32.17
CA ASP A 89 -49.28 13.77 -30.91
C ASP A 89 -48.77 12.70 -30.00
N ARG A 90 -49.49 11.57 -29.89
CA ARG A 90 -49.07 10.40 -29.10
C ARG A 90 -47.80 9.76 -29.66
N GLN A 91 -47.69 9.62 -30.98
CA GLN A 91 -46.49 9.09 -31.63
C GLN A 91 -45.27 10.00 -31.42
N ALA A 92 -45.45 11.33 -31.50
CA ALA A 92 -44.41 12.29 -31.21
C ALA A 92 -43.97 12.22 -29.74
N GLN A 93 -44.91 12.05 -28.82
CA GLN A 93 -44.62 11.84 -27.40
C GLN A 93 -43.89 10.52 -27.16
N GLN A 94 -44.26 9.43 -27.82
CA GLN A 94 -43.60 8.13 -27.78
C GLN A 94 -42.13 8.24 -28.23
N ALA A 95 -41.90 8.94 -29.37
CA ALA A 95 -40.54 9.12 -29.87
C ALA A 95 -39.65 9.89 -28.90
N ARG A 96 -40.18 10.95 -28.24
CA ARG A 96 -39.45 11.70 -27.20
C ARG A 96 -39.14 10.81 -25.98
N LEU A 97 -40.14 10.13 -25.44
CA LEU A 97 -39.95 9.25 -24.28
C LEU A 97 -39.02 8.09 -24.60
N SER A 98 -39.01 7.56 -25.82
CA SER A 98 -38.07 6.50 -26.25
C SER A 98 -36.64 7.04 -26.33
N ALA A 99 -36.43 8.26 -26.82
CA ALA A 99 -35.12 8.91 -26.80
C ALA A 99 -34.63 9.19 -25.38
N ASP A 100 -35.52 9.66 -24.49
CA ASP A 100 -35.20 9.86 -23.06
C ASP A 100 -34.85 8.56 -22.40
N GLN A 101 -35.57 7.46 -22.69
CA GLN A 101 -35.27 6.13 -22.17
C GLN A 101 -33.89 5.64 -22.64
N GLN A 102 -33.56 5.85 -23.91
CA GLN A 102 -32.24 5.46 -24.43
C GLN A 102 -31.12 6.25 -23.76
N SER A 103 -31.27 7.55 -23.63
CA SER A 103 -30.29 8.41 -22.95
C SER A 103 -30.12 7.98 -21.48
N GLN A 104 -31.21 7.68 -20.80
CA GLN A 104 -31.19 7.21 -19.40
C GLN A 104 -30.53 5.83 -19.26
N GLN A 105 -30.72 4.95 -20.26
CA GLN A 105 -30.05 3.63 -20.30
C GLN A 105 -28.54 3.78 -20.50
N GLU A 106 -28.12 4.70 -21.36
CA GLU A 106 -26.69 5.00 -21.56
C GLU A 106 -26.04 5.53 -20.28
N GLU A 107 -26.73 6.43 -19.57
CA GLU A 107 -26.25 6.95 -18.28
C GLU A 107 -26.20 5.84 -17.21
N LEU A 108 -27.20 4.96 -17.15
CA LEU A 108 -27.18 3.82 -16.25
C LEU A 108 -25.99 2.88 -16.53
N ASN A 109 -25.70 2.61 -17.80
CA ASN A 109 -24.55 1.79 -18.19
C ASN A 109 -23.23 2.42 -17.75
N ARG A 110 -23.08 3.74 -17.93
CA ARG A 110 -21.92 4.51 -17.48
C ARG A 110 -21.75 4.44 -15.95
N LEU A 111 -22.85 4.61 -15.20
CA LEU A 111 -22.84 4.52 -13.75
C LEU A 111 -22.50 3.09 -13.28
N ASN A 112 -22.99 2.07 -13.96
CA ASN A 112 -22.62 0.67 -13.71
C ASN A 112 -21.10 0.45 -13.86
N ASP A 113 -20.52 0.95 -14.95
CA ASP A 113 -19.08 0.84 -15.17
C ASP A 113 -18.29 1.60 -14.10
N GLN A 114 -18.75 2.79 -13.73
CA GLN A 114 -18.12 3.57 -12.65
C GLN A 114 -18.19 2.85 -11.30
N VAL A 115 -19.34 2.30 -10.94
CA VAL A 115 -19.51 1.51 -9.69
C VAL A 115 -18.58 0.30 -9.69
N ASN A 116 -18.50 -0.44 -10.81
CA ASN A 116 -17.62 -1.61 -10.93
C ASN A 116 -16.14 -1.22 -10.79
N GLN A 117 -15.72 -0.12 -11.40
CA GLN A 117 -14.35 0.40 -11.30
C GLN A 117 -14.02 0.81 -9.86
N LEU A 118 -14.90 1.58 -9.21
CA LEU A 118 -14.71 1.99 -7.82
C LEU A 118 -14.69 0.79 -6.87
N GLN A 119 -15.56 -0.19 -7.08
CA GLN A 119 -15.58 -1.43 -6.29
C GLN A 119 -14.27 -2.20 -6.42
N ALA A 120 -13.73 -2.31 -7.63
CA ALA A 120 -12.44 -2.98 -7.87
C ALA A 120 -11.29 -2.20 -7.19
N GLN A 121 -11.30 -0.87 -7.25
CA GLN A 121 -10.31 -0.03 -6.58
C GLN A 121 -10.38 -0.17 -5.05
N VAL A 122 -11.58 -0.14 -4.46
CA VAL A 122 -11.81 -0.37 -3.03
C VAL A 122 -11.26 -1.72 -2.60
N THR A 123 -11.60 -2.79 -3.33
CA THR A 123 -11.14 -4.14 -3.02
C THR A 123 -9.61 -4.26 -3.11
N ASN A 124 -9.00 -3.70 -4.15
CA ASN A 124 -7.55 -3.71 -4.30
C ASN A 124 -6.85 -2.93 -3.18
N LEU A 125 -7.35 -1.75 -2.84
CA LEU A 125 -6.78 -0.92 -1.78
C LEU A 125 -6.95 -1.55 -0.39
N ASP A 126 -8.06 -2.23 -0.14
CA ASP A 126 -8.30 -2.99 1.10
C ASP A 126 -7.29 -4.14 1.27
N HIS A 127 -7.01 -4.88 0.18
CA HIS A 127 -5.95 -5.88 0.18
C HIS A 127 -4.56 -5.28 0.46
N GLN A 128 -4.25 -4.13 -0.15
CA GLN A 128 -2.98 -3.44 0.09
C GLN A 128 -2.88 -2.95 1.54
N LEU A 129 -3.95 -2.39 2.09
CA LEU A 129 -4.02 -1.93 3.48
C LEU A 129 -3.81 -3.09 4.45
N THR A 130 -4.42 -4.24 4.19
CA THR A 130 -4.21 -5.47 4.98
C THR A 130 -2.74 -5.88 4.96
N ALA A 131 -2.10 -5.88 3.80
CA ALA A 131 -0.68 -6.24 3.67
C ALA A 131 0.24 -5.25 4.41
N ILE A 132 -0.02 -3.94 4.28
CA ILE A 132 0.74 -2.90 5.00
C ILE A 132 0.54 -3.02 6.51
N THR A 133 -0.69 -3.29 6.97
CA THR A 133 -0.98 -3.50 8.39
C THR A 133 -0.14 -4.64 8.98
N GLN A 134 -0.03 -5.76 8.25
CA GLN A 134 0.81 -6.88 8.66
C GLN A 134 2.30 -6.50 8.70
N GLN A 135 2.78 -5.79 7.68
CA GLN A 135 4.17 -5.31 7.63
C GLN A 135 4.47 -4.33 8.76
N TYR A 136 3.56 -3.40 9.04
CA TYR A 136 3.67 -2.45 10.14
C TYR A 136 3.75 -3.15 11.50
N GLN A 137 2.87 -4.11 11.75
CA GLN A 137 2.90 -4.91 12.99
C GLN A 137 4.19 -5.73 13.12
N GLN A 138 4.70 -6.28 12.03
CA GLN A 138 5.97 -6.99 12.05
C GLN A 138 7.13 -6.03 12.33
N ALA A 139 7.18 -4.89 11.66
CA ALA A 139 8.20 -3.88 11.88
C ALA A 139 8.21 -3.36 13.33
N GLN A 140 7.03 -3.21 13.94
CA GLN A 140 6.93 -2.86 15.36
C GLN A 140 7.54 -3.93 16.28
N ARG A 141 7.26 -5.20 16.01
CA ARG A 141 7.86 -6.32 16.78
C ARG A 141 9.38 -6.31 16.66
N ASP A 142 9.89 -6.14 15.43
CA ASP A 142 11.33 -6.10 15.16
C ASP A 142 12.00 -4.91 15.86
N TRP A 143 11.36 -3.74 15.86
CA TRP A 143 11.83 -2.56 16.57
C TRP A 143 11.88 -2.77 18.09
N TYR A 144 10.83 -3.32 18.69
CA TYR A 144 10.85 -3.64 20.13
C TYR A 144 11.90 -4.69 20.48
N ALA A 145 12.12 -5.69 19.64
CA ALA A 145 13.17 -6.68 19.84
C ALA A 145 14.56 -6.01 19.80
N ALA A 146 14.82 -5.16 18.82
CA ALA A 146 16.07 -4.40 18.72
C ALA A 146 16.30 -3.47 19.93
N LEU A 147 15.25 -2.82 20.45
CA LEU A 147 15.34 -2.02 21.69
C LEU A 147 15.70 -2.92 22.90
N GLY A 148 15.13 -4.12 22.97
CA GLY A 148 15.47 -5.10 24.02
C GLY A 148 16.95 -5.49 23.98
N ASP A 149 17.50 -5.73 22.78
CA ASP A 149 18.90 -6.06 22.57
C ASP A 149 19.83 -4.90 23.00
N VAL A 150 19.50 -3.67 22.62
CA VAL A 150 20.25 -2.48 23.08
C VAL A 150 20.23 -2.37 24.60
N HIS A 151 19.05 -2.55 25.23
CA HIS A 151 18.93 -2.49 26.68
C HIS A 151 19.76 -3.56 27.38
N SER A 152 19.71 -4.79 26.86
CA SER A 152 20.52 -5.91 27.35
C SER A 152 22.01 -5.61 27.25
N THR A 153 22.47 -5.11 26.10
CA THR A 153 23.88 -4.76 25.87
C THR A 153 24.32 -3.60 26.75
N LYS A 154 23.50 -2.55 26.94
CA LYS A 154 23.77 -1.45 27.88
C LYS A 154 23.91 -1.94 29.31
N SER A 155 23.07 -2.88 29.72
CA SER A 155 23.17 -3.48 31.06
C SER A 155 24.47 -4.27 31.22
N ARG A 156 24.89 -5.03 30.19
CA ARG A 156 26.18 -5.76 30.20
C ARG A 156 27.36 -4.79 30.24
N ILE A 157 27.33 -3.69 29.50
CA ILE A 157 28.36 -2.63 29.54
C ILE A 157 28.42 -2.00 30.91
N LYS A 158 27.27 -1.67 31.52
CA LYS A 158 27.24 -1.12 32.88
C LYS A 158 27.87 -2.06 33.91
N ASN A 159 27.57 -3.36 33.86
CA ASN A 159 28.16 -4.37 34.75
C ASN A 159 29.67 -4.48 34.49
N TYR A 160 30.09 -4.46 33.22
CA TYR A 160 31.51 -4.46 32.85
C TYR A 160 32.22 -3.22 33.38
N GLN A 161 31.66 -2.03 33.24
CA GLN A 161 32.21 -0.79 33.75
C GLN A 161 32.38 -0.81 35.30
N ALA A 162 31.36 -1.24 36.00
CA ALA A 162 31.41 -1.39 37.46
C ALA A 162 32.55 -2.30 37.90
N MET A 163 32.71 -3.48 37.22
CA MET A 163 33.84 -4.35 37.47
C MET A 163 35.19 -3.73 37.15
N SER A 164 35.26 -2.94 36.09
CA SER A 164 36.48 -2.23 35.66
C SER A 164 36.85 -1.08 36.62
N GLU A 165 35.85 -0.27 37.05
CA GLU A 165 36.07 0.82 38.01
C GLU A 165 36.54 0.34 39.41
N GLU A 166 36.06 -0.83 39.83
CA GLU A 166 36.54 -1.49 41.05
C GLU A 166 37.91 -2.15 40.90
N TYR A 167 38.49 -2.13 39.67
CA TYR A 167 39.71 -2.86 39.35
C TYR A 167 39.69 -4.32 39.77
N ALA A 168 38.53 -4.97 39.57
CA ALA A 168 38.26 -6.33 39.96
C ALA A 168 39.11 -7.33 39.17
N GLY A 169 40.12 -7.78 39.34
CA GLY A 169 41.07 -8.62 38.58
C GLY A 169 42.50 -8.18 38.73
N TYR A 170 42.74 -7.00 39.34
CA TYR A 170 44.06 -6.55 39.68
C TYR A 170 44.48 -7.00 41.10
N TYR A 171 45.77 -7.25 41.30
CA TYR A 171 46.28 -7.53 42.60
C TYR A 171 46.07 -6.35 43.56
N GLN A 172 45.95 -6.64 44.87
CA GLN A 172 45.62 -5.62 45.87
C GLN A 172 46.50 -4.38 45.78
N GLY A 173 47.82 -4.54 45.63
CA GLY A 173 48.72 -3.39 45.53
C GLY A 173 48.47 -2.51 44.31
N VAL A 174 48.20 -3.12 43.17
CA VAL A 174 47.89 -2.41 41.95
C VAL A 174 46.56 -1.65 42.10
N ARG A 175 45.53 -2.36 42.62
CA ARG A 175 44.19 -1.77 42.87
C ARG A 175 44.31 -0.56 43.82
N THR A 176 45.03 -0.68 44.92
CA THR A 176 45.24 0.41 45.88
C THR A 176 45.85 1.67 45.20
N VAL A 177 46.83 1.50 44.30
CA VAL A 177 47.44 2.58 43.57
C VAL A 177 46.49 3.17 42.56
N LEU A 178 45.79 2.35 41.78
CA LEU A 178 44.87 2.80 40.74
C LEU A 178 43.66 3.58 41.31
N GLN A 179 43.12 3.17 42.44
CA GLN A 179 42.08 3.87 43.18
C GLN A 179 42.51 5.25 43.68
N ASN A 180 43.82 5.43 43.88
CA ASN A 180 44.41 6.70 44.33
C ASN A 180 45.29 7.34 43.25
N ARG A 181 45.01 7.11 41.95
CA ARG A 181 45.79 7.55 40.80
C ARG A 181 46.07 9.04 40.83
N GLN A 182 45.14 9.85 41.33
CA GLN A 182 45.27 11.31 41.40
C GLN A 182 46.43 11.75 42.30
N ALA A 183 46.84 10.91 43.29
CA ALA A 183 47.99 11.18 44.16
C ALA A 183 49.36 10.96 43.45
N PHE A 184 49.35 10.36 42.26
CA PHE A 184 50.54 9.98 41.52
C PHE A 184 50.54 10.50 40.09
N PRO A 185 50.79 11.83 39.85
CA PRO A 185 50.69 12.43 38.51
C PRO A 185 51.60 11.80 37.45
N GLY A 186 52.73 11.16 37.88
CA GLY A 186 53.64 10.47 36.98
C GLY A 186 53.29 9.00 36.69
N LEU A 187 52.13 8.51 37.17
CA LEU A 187 51.64 7.16 36.89
C LEU A 187 50.96 7.12 35.50
N ALA A 188 51.60 6.42 34.56
CA ALA A 188 50.99 6.17 33.24
C ALA A 188 49.83 5.18 33.32
N GLY A 189 49.98 4.08 34.08
CA GLY A 189 49.00 3.04 34.28
C GLY A 189 49.59 1.64 34.30
N PRO A 190 48.79 0.59 34.45
CA PRO A 190 49.25 -0.78 34.31
C PRO A 190 49.49 -1.11 32.82
N VAL A 191 50.41 -2.06 32.59
CA VAL A 191 50.77 -2.53 31.22
C VAL A 191 49.51 -2.94 30.41
N SER A 192 48.54 -3.56 31.05
CA SER A 192 47.27 -3.97 30.42
C SER A 192 46.46 -2.80 29.83
N GLU A 193 46.55 -1.58 30.39
CA GLU A 193 45.89 -0.42 29.86
C GLU A 193 46.66 0.24 28.69
N LEU A 194 47.99 0.13 28.68
CA LEU A 194 48.88 0.79 27.75
C LEU A 194 48.98 0.08 26.39
N PHE A 195 48.76 -1.23 26.37
CA PHE A 195 48.85 -2.03 25.16
C PHE A 195 47.45 -2.26 24.56
N ASP A 196 47.34 -2.05 23.24
CA ASP A 196 46.18 -2.43 22.45
C ASP A 196 46.52 -3.67 21.62
N VAL A 197 45.90 -4.79 21.98
CA VAL A 197 46.21 -6.09 21.41
C VAL A 197 45.07 -6.55 20.52
N PRO A 198 45.33 -6.90 19.24
CA PRO A 198 44.31 -7.45 18.35
C PRO A 198 43.66 -8.68 18.95
N ALA A 199 42.34 -8.85 18.76
CA ALA A 199 41.55 -9.94 19.33
C ALA A 199 42.17 -11.35 19.12
N LYS A 200 42.74 -11.59 17.93
CA LYS A 200 43.37 -12.86 17.56
C LYS A 200 44.64 -13.16 18.36
N LEU A 201 45.27 -12.15 18.95
CA LEU A 201 46.54 -12.26 19.66
C LEU A 201 46.38 -12.13 21.18
N THR A 202 45.20 -11.77 21.66
CA THR A 202 44.94 -11.54 23.09
C THR A 202 45.37 -12.71 23.95
N THR A 203 45.03 -13.94 23.60
CA THR A 203 45.41 -15.14 24.33
C THR A 203 46.93 -15.31 24.34
N ALA A 204 47.60 -15.15 23.22
CA ALA A 204 49.06 -15.24 23.12
C ALA A 204 49.75 -14.26 24.02
N ILE A 205 49.40 -12.98 23.95
CA ILE A 205 50.01 -11.87 24.69
C ILE A 205 49.69 -11.99 26.19
N GLU A 206 48.47 -12.37 26.55
CA GLU A 206 48.10 -12.66 27.95
C GLU A 206 48.94 -13.81 28.55
N THR A 207 49.15 -14.88 27.79
CA THR A 207 49.97 -16.00 28.23
C THR A 207 51.42 -15.59 28.44
N VAL A 208 52.01 -14.81 27.53
CA VAL A 208 53.39 -14.33 27.62
C VAL A 208 53.60 -13.38 28.78
N LEU A 209 52.72 -12.41 28.96
CA LEU A 209 52.87 -11.36 29.95
C LEU A 209 52.38 -11.83 31.34
N GLY A 210 51.34 -12.61 31.42
CA GLY A 210 50.79 -13.13 32.69
C GLY A 210 50.65 -12.01 33.74
N GLY A 211 51.28 -12.18 34.89
CA GLY A 211 51.29 -11.14 35.96
C GLY A 211 51.98 -9.84 35.59
N GLN A 212 52.78 -9.79 34.52
CA GLN A 212 53.43 -8.56 34.06
C GLN A 212 52.44 -7.54 33.52
N LEU A 213 51.26 -7.98 33.10
CA LEU A 213 50.16 -7.10 32.70
C LEU A 213 49.72 -6.14 33.80
N GLN A 214 49.97 -6.48 35.04
CA GLN A 214 49.61 -5.71 36.23
C GLN A 214 50.77 -4.82 36.72
N GLN A 215 51.95 -4.83 36.08
CA GLN A 215 53.03 -3.95 36.42
C GLN A 215 52.67 -2.51 36.09
N LEU A 216 52.99 -1.59 37.01
CA LEU A 216 52.68 -0.18 36.85
C LEU A 216 53.84 0.56 36.13
N VAL A 217 53.50 1.28 35.09
CA VAL A 217 54.44 2.12 34.36
C VAL A 217 54.41 3.54 34.92
N VAL A 218 55.53 4.09 35.23
CA VAL A 218 55.68 5.45 35.73
C VAL A 218 56.74 6.25 34.93
N ASP A 219 56.60 7.54 34.94
CA ASP A 219 57.51 8.46 34.26
C ASP A 219 58.97 8.33 34.79
N ARG A 220 59.15 8.29 36.10
CA ARG A 220 60.43 8.31 36.80
C ARG A 220 60.50 7.36 37.99
N GLN A 221 61.75 7.01 38.33
CA GLN A 221 62.03 6.24 39.54
C GLN A 221 61.50 6.93 40.83
N ALA A 222 61.56 8.28 40.89
CA ALA A 222 61.03 9.03 42.01
C ALA A 222 59.53 8.77 42.26
N THR A 223 58.71 8.79 41.19
CA THR A 223 57.27 8.42 41.25
C THR A 223 57.11 6.98 41.79
N GLY A 224 57.92 6.06 41.31
CA GLY A 224 57.93 4.68 41.81
C GLY A 224 58.18 4.58 43.29
N LYS A 225 59.18 5.36 43.82
CA LYS A 225 59.45 5.40 45.25
C LYS A 225 58.29 5.93 46.07
N GLN A 226 57.62 6.99 45.57
CA GLN A 226 56.41 7.52 46.21
C GLN A 226 55.31 6.50 46.33
N ILE A 227 55.02 5.76 45.23
CA ILE A 227 54.02 4.71 45.22
C ILE A 227 54.37 3.58 46.23
N ILE A 228 55.63 3.14 46.25
CA ILE A 228 56.07 2.09 47.20
C ILE A 228 55.92 2.58 48.65
N SER A 229 56.36 3.82 48.95
CA SER A 229 56.21 4.41 50.27
C SER A 229 54.75 4.49 50.71
N TYR A 230 53.88 4.94 49.82
CA TYR A 230 52.43 4.97 50.05
C TYR A 230 51.84 3.61 50.38
N LEU A 231 52.21 2.58 49.60
CA LEU A 231 51.74 1.21 49.82
C LEU A 231 52.23 0.64 51.16
N VAL A 232 53.43 0.93 51.54
CA VAL A 232 54.00 0.52 52.88
C VAL A 232 53.22 1.17 54.00
N GLN A 233 53.01 2.49 53.93
CA GLN A 233 52.29 3.24 54.95
C GLN A 233 50.85 2.80 55.13
N HIS A 234 50.15 2.43 54.04
CA HIS A 234 48.73 2.06 54.04
C HIS A 234 48.51 0.55 54.05
N ARG A 235 49.55 -0.27 54.16
CA ARG A 235 49.48 -1.73 54.04
C ARG A 235 48.75 -2.20 52.77
N GLY A 236 48.98 -1.42 51.66
CA GLY A 236 48.24 -1.53 50.42
C GLY A 236 48.61 -2.75 49.54
N GLY A 237 49.52 -3.60 49.92
CA GLY A 237 50.01 -4.74 49.16
C GLY A 237 51.33 -4.44 48.42
N ARG A 238 51.71 -5.27 47.46
CA ARG A 238 52.96 -5.15 46.67
C ARG A 238 52.66 -4.92 45.19
N VAL A 239 53.56 -4.16 44.55
CA VAL A 239 53.50 -3.86 43.10
C VAL A 239 54.90 -4.00 42.50
N THR A 240 54.98 -4.31 41.23
CA THR A 240 56.18 -4.15 40.42
C THR A 240 56.02 -2.87 39.60
N ILE A 241 56.98 -2.02 39.60
CA ILE A 241 56.93 -0.72 38.89
C ILE A 241 58.02 -0.70 37.82
N LEU A 242 57.68 -0.14 36.65
CA LEU A 242 58.55 0.01 35.50
C LEU A 242 58.75 1.54 35.26
N PRO A 243 59.83 2.14 35.81
CA PRO A 243 60.11 3.55 35.55
C PRO A 243 60.76 3.74 34.17
N LEU A 244 60.22 4.67 33.35
CA LEU A 244 60.69 4.94 32.02
C LEU A 244 62.11 5.53 31.96
N ASP A 245 62.52 6.26 33.00
CA ASP A 245 63.83 6.91 33.08
C ASP A 245 64.99 5.97 33.43
N THR A 246 64.73 4.82 34.03
CA THR A 246 65.78 3.90 34.51
C THR A 246 65.68 2.51 33.91
N LEU A 247 64.66 2.21 33.13
CA LEU A 247 64.53 0.92 32.49
C LEU A 247 65.56 0.76 31.36
N ILE A 248 66.32 -0.36 31.43
CA ILE A 248 67.39 -0.61 30.45
C ILE A 248 66.83 -1.15 29.15
N HIS A 249 67.21 -0.55 28.01
CA HIS A 249 66.92 -1.06 26.69
C HIS A 249 67.48 -2.50 26.53
N ARG A 250 66.54 -3.46 26.32
CA ARG A 250 66.93 -4.77 25.86
C ARG A 250 67.00 -4.76 24.34
N ARG A 251 68.19 -4.97 23.79
CA ARG A 251 68.34 -5.11 22.35
C ARG A 251 67.57 -6.36 21.89
N PRO A 252 66.90 -6.30 20.73
CA PRO A 252 66.26 -7.46 20.14
C PRO A 252 67.27 -8.62 20.07
N ALA A 253 66.89 -9.83 20.43
CA ALA A 253 67.77 -10.99 20.33
C ALA A 253 68.20 -11.15 18.86
N SER A 254 69.53 -11.29 18.63
CA SER A 254 70.08 -11.48 17.26
C SER A 254 69.52 -12.75 16.56
N SER A 255 69.01 -13.68 17.39
CA SER A 255 68.31 -14.88 16.94
C SER A 255 66.98 -14.61 16.24
N TRP A 256 66.39 -13.39 16.32
CA TRP A 256 65.22 -13.05 15.57
C TRP A 256 65.46 -13.12 14.04
N ASN A 257 66.56 -12.60 13.57
CA ASN A 257 66.90 -12.63 12.14
C ASN A 257 67.02 -14.06 11.58
N GLN A 258 67.31 -15.04 12.42
CA GLN A 258 67.41 -16.45 12.03
C GLN A 258 66.05 -17.12 11.86
N VAL A 259 65.02 -16.61 12.54
CA VAL A 259 63.71 -17.24 12.55
C VAL A 259 62.64 -16.46 11.83
N ALA A 260 62.86 -15.19 11.51
CA ALA A 260 61.87 -14.25 10.92
C ALA A 260 61.20 -14.78 9.66
N GLY A 261 61.89 -15.54 8.81
CA GLY A 261 61.35 -16.13 7.55
C GLY A 261 60.89 -17.57 7.68
N MET A 262 60.84 -18.14 8.85
CA MET A 262 60.45 -19.56 9.02
C MET A 262 58.95 -19.77 8.83
N PRO A 263 58.53 -20.92 8.32
CA PRO A 263 57.11 -21.26 8.26
C PRO A 263 56.44 -21.18 9.63
N GLY A 264 55.23 -20.63 9.67
CA GLY A 264 54.43 -20.51 10.88
C GLY A 264 54.78 -19.31 11.77
N VAL A 265 55.79 -18.48 11.42
CA VAL A 265 56.05 -17.23 12.13
C VAL A 265 54.98 -16.17 11.76
N VAL A 266 54.21 -15.75 12.76
CA VAL A 266 53.22 -14.63 12.61
C VAL A 266 53.94 -13.28 12.71
N GLY A 267 54.92 -13.17 13.63
CA GLY A 267 55.71 -11.96 13.84
C GLY A 267 56.29 -11.84 15.22
N ARG A 268 57.10 -10.81 15.49
CA ARG A 268 57.48 -10.48 16.87
C ARG A 268 56.28 -9.93 17.62
N ALA A 269 56.09 -10.32 18.87
CA ALA A 269 54.97 -9.89 19.67
C ALA A 269 54.85 -8.37 19.80
N VAL A 270 55.99 -7.65 19.90
CA VAL A 270 56.07 -6.19 20.00
C VAL A 270 55.57 -5.48 18.70
N ASP A 271 55.80 -6.07 17.52
CA ASP A 271 55.39 -5.52 16.26
C ASP A 271 53.91 -5.80 15.91
N LEU A 272 53.30 -6.68 16.64
CA LEU A 272 51.92 -7.15 16.41
C LEU A 272 50.87 -6.46 17.32
N ILE A 273 51.34 -5.59 18.24
CA ILE A 273 50.48 -4.84 19.16
C ILE A 273 50.57 -3.35 18.87
N GLN A 274 49.59 -2.58 19.35
CA GLN A 274 49.60 -1.11 19.25
C GLN A 274 49.78 -0.49 20.63
N PHE A 275 50.52 0.59 20.69
CA PHE A 275 50.77 1.36 21.90
C PHE A 275 51.27 2.78 21.54
N ASP A 276 51.18 3.71 22.49
CA ASP A 276 51.76 5.03 22.31
C ASP A 276 53.29 4.92 22.19
N PRO A 277 53.95 5.58 21.22
CA PRO A 277 55.41 5.53 21.01
C PRO A 277 56.23 5.79 22.25
N GLN A 278 55.77 6.59 23.19
CA GLN A 278 56.48 6.82 24.48
C GLN A 278 56.69 5.54 25.31
N PHE A 279 55.89 4.49 25.07
CA PHE A 279 55.97 3.19 25.76
C PHE A 279 56.76 2.16 24.97
N GLN A 280 57.42 2.53 23.87
CA GLN A 280 58.27 1.63 23.09
C GLN A 280 59.26 0.83 23.97
N LEU A 281 59.90 1.53 24.90
CA LEU A 281 60.86 0.90 25.85
C LEU A 281 60.21 -0.22 26.69
N ILE A 282 58.96 -0.02 27.13
CA ILE A 282 58.21 -0.99 27.90
C ILE A 282 57.86 -2.18 27.01
N ALA A 283 57.38 -1.93 25.81
CA ALA A 283 57.00 -2.96 24.84
C ALA A 283 58.24 -3.84 24.47
N ASP A 284 59.37 -3.22 24.17
CA ASP A 284 60.63 -3.96 23.90
C ASP A 284 61.12 -4.72 25.11
N TYR A 285 61.02 -4.15 26.28
CA TYR A 285 61.43 -4.82 27.53
C TYR A 285 60.60 -6.09 27.81
N LEU A 286 59.30 -6.01 27.61
CA LEU A 286 58.35 -7.10 27.91
C LEU A 286 58.22 -8.12 26.78
N LEU A 287 58.19 -7.68 25.52
CA LEU A 287 57.83 -8.47 24.37
C LEU A 287 58.92 -8.56 23.27
N GLY A 288 60.00 -7.78 23.36
CA GLY A 288 61.02 -7.69 22.32
C GLY A 288 61.72 -8.99 21.96
N SER A 289 61.79 -9.94 22.88
CA SER A 289 62.35 -11.31 22.65
C SER A 289 61.27 -12.39 22.48
N THR A 290 60.04 -11.98 22.15
CA THR A 290 58.91 -12.92 21.98
C THR A 290 58.47 -13.02 20.54
N VAL A 291 58.30 -14.22 20.02
CA VAL A 291 57.79 -14.53 18.70
C VAL A 291 56.42 -15.18 18.81
N VAL A 292 55.48 -14.77 17.97
CA VAL A 292 54.18 -15.42 17.85
C VAL A 292 54.21 -16.43 16.69
N ALA A 293 53.81 -17.63 16.95
CA ALA A 293 53.68 -18.71 15.96
C ALA A 293 52.19 -19.10 15.78
N ASP A 294 51.86 -19.68 14.64
CA ASP A 294 50.53 -20.14 14.30
C ASP A 294 50.10 -21.40 15.07
N ASN A 295 51.04 -22.34 15.31
CA ASN A 295 50.77 -23.62 15.99
C ASN A 295 51.98 -24.09 16.80
N LEU A 296 51.80 -25.15 17.62
CA LEU A 296 52.79 -25.65 18.54
C LEU A 296 53.99 -26.32 17.83
N ASP A 297 53.76 -26.99 16.70
CA ASP A 297 54.83 -27.64 15.90
C ASP A 297 55.77 -26.59 15.33
N HIS A 298 55.24 -25.56 14.76
CA HIS A 298 56.04 -24.43 14.27
C HIS A 298 56.70 -23.68 15.44
N ALA A 299 56.02 -23.49 16.57
CA ALA A 299 56.63 -22.85 17.74
C ALA A 299 57.82 -23.63 18.23
N THR A 300 57.77 -24.96 18.24
CA THR A 300 58.86 -25.85 18.64
C THR A 300 60.04 -25.73 17.65
N ALA A 301 59.80 -25.72 16.36
CA ALA A 301 60.80 -25.54 15.30
C ALA A 301 61.50 -24.17 15.44
N ILE A 302 60.72 -23.07 15.62
CA ILE A 302 61.20 -21.72 15.81
C ILE A 302 62.06 -21.60 17.05
N ALA A 303 61.62 -22.14 18.19
CA ALA A 303 62.37 -22.14 19.46
C ALA A 303 63.75 -22.81 19.32
N ARG A 304 63.79 -23.97 18.65
CA ARG A 304 65.03 -24.72 18.38
C ARG A 304 65.95 -23.93 17.46
N ALA A 305 65.44 -23.37 16.34
CA ALA A 305 66.24 -22.58 15.40
C ALA A 305 66.76 -21.29 16.05
N GLY A 306 66.02 -20.65 16.93
CA GLY A 306 66.39 -19.51 17.74
C GLY A 306 67.35 -19.87 18.91
N ARG A 307 67.84 -21.11 19.00
CA ARG A 307 68.74 -21.61 20.04
C ARG A 307 68.22 -21.36 21.46
N HIS A 308 66.90 -21.41 21.62
CA HIS A 308 66.23 -21.14 22.92
C HIS A 308 66.58 -19.74 23.52
N GLN A 309 66.87 -18.75 22.70
CA GLN A 309 67.07 -17.36 23.13
C GLN A 309 65.80 -16.54 23.07
N LEU A 310 64.79 -17.03 22.36
CA LEU A 310 63.50 -16.39 22.17
C LEU A 310 62.42 -17.12 22.94
N ARG A 311 61.44 -16.41 23.45
CA ARG A 311 60.15 -16.98 23.85
C ARG A 311 59.32 -17.14 22.61
N VAL A 312 58.65 -18.27 22.46
CA VAL A 312 57.74 -18.49 21.35
C VAL A 312 56.36 -18.86 21.90
N VAL A 313 55.37 -18.13 21.47
CA VAL A 313 53.97 -18.38 21.88
C VAL A 313 53.09 -18.63 20.67
N THR A 314 52.21 -19.57 20.78
CA THR A 314 51.20 -19.80 19.72
C THR A 314 50.01 -18.88 19.89
N GLN A 315 49.23 -18.66 18.82
CA GLN A 315 48.01 -17.83 18.88
C GLN A 315 47.00 -18.33 19.90
N ASP A 316 46.93 -19.65 20.12
CA ASP A 316 46.07 -20.28 21.12
C ASP A 316 46.68 -20.31 22.54
N GLY A 317 47.89 -19.76 22.75
CA GLY A 317 48.49 -19.53 24.04
C GLY A 317 49.35 -20.66 24.56
N GLN A 318 49.94 -21.49 23.71
CA GLN A 318 50.99 -22.43 24.12
C GLN A 318 52.33 -21.68 24.13
N LEU A 319 53.09 -21.72 25.21
CA LEU A 319 54.33 -20.92 25.42
C LEU A 319 55.54 -21.84 25.57
N ILE A 320 56.58 -21.54 24.79
CA ILE A 320 57.90 -22.12 24.94
C ILE A 320 58.83 -21.01 25.42
N ASN A 321 59.36 -21.16 26.65
CA ASN A 321 60.24 -20.20 27.24
C ASN A 321 61.67 -20.32 26.64
N ALA A 322 62.47 -19.27 26.77
CA ALA A 322 63.86 -19.26 26.34
C ALA A 322 64.70 -20.35 27.01
N SER A 323 64.30 -20.85 28.17
CA SER A 323 64.96 -21.96 28.82
C SER A 323 64.57 -23.37 28.26
N GLY A 324 63.68 -23.40 27.29
CA GLY A 324 63.08 -24.63 26.75
C GLY A 324 61.90 -25.17 27.55
N ALA A 325 61.51 -24.58 28.66
CA ALA A 325 60.34 -24.95 29.43
C ALA A 325 59.06 -24.66 28.62
N MET A 326 58.13 -25.58 28.59
CA MET A 326 56.87 -25.42 27.88
C MET A 326 55.70 -25.26 28.86
N THR A 327 54.86 -24.31 28.57
CA THR A 327 53.61 -24.05 29.29
C THR A 327 52.47 -24.16 28.30
N GLY A 328 51.51 -25.06 28.55
CA GLY A 328 50.41 -25.29 27.64
C GLY A 328 49.29 -26.08 28.28
N GLY A 329 48.23 -26.32 27.53
CA GLY A 329 47.03 -27.01 27.97
C GLY A 329 45.78 -26.14 27.90
N ALA A 330 44.63 -26.72 28.24
CA ALA A 330 43.36 -25.98 28.23
C ALA A 330 43.32 -24.99 29.41
N ASN A 331 43.30 -23.70 29.11
CA ASN A 331 43.18 -22.68 30.15
C ASN A 331 41.71 -22.47 30.52
N ARG A 332 41.28 -22.98 31.68
CA ARG A 332 39.90 -22.84 32.23
C ARG A 332 39.61 -21.39 32.68
N HIS A 333 40.62 -20.53 32.84
CA HIS A 333 40.46 -19.15 33.32
C HIS A 333 40.51 -18.10 32.21
N ARG A 334 40.33 -18.49 30.95
CA ARG A 334 40.37 -17.57 29.80
C ARG A 334 39.40 -16.37 29.91
N GLN A 335 38.35 -16.51 30.70
CA GLN A 335 37.32 -15.46 30.82
C GLN A 335 37.70 -14.28 31.76
N HIS A 336 38.82 -14.38 32.47
CA HIS A 336 39.20 -13.43 33.52
C HIS A 336 40.51 -12.66 33.24
N GLY A 337 41.08 -12.82 32.06
CA GLY A 337 42.30 -12.10 31.68
C GLY A 337 42.02 -10.61 31.44
N LEU A 338 42.98 -9.74 31.83
CA LEU A 338 42.82 -8.30 31.78
C LEU A 338 42.69 -7.76 30.34
N LEU A 339 43.47 -8.34 29.39
CA LEU A 339 43.36 -7.99 27.98
C LEU A 339 42.07 -8.55 27.37
N THR A 340 41.67 -9.75 27.76
CA THR A 340 40.41 -10.37 27.36
C THR A 340 39.22 -9.52 27.80
N GLN A 341 39.24 -9.03 29.06
CA GLN A 341 38.20 -8.09 29.55
C GLN A 341 38.17 -6.76 28.76
N LYS A 342 39.35 -6.17 28.52
CA LYS A 342 39.48 -4.95 27.73
C LYS A 342 38.88 -5.16 26.30
N GLN A 343 39.19 -6.28 25.68
CA GLN A 343 38.66 -6.65 24.36
C GLN A 343 37.14 -6.86 24.39
N LEU A 344 36.63 -7.50 25.46
CA LEU A 344 35.20 -7.65 25.64
C LEU A 344 34.49 -6.29 25.76
N GLY A 345 35.09 -5.33 26.50
CA GLY A 345 34.54 -3.97 26.61
C GLY A 345 34.45 -3.28 25.25
N LYS A 346 35.48 -3.39 24.38
CA LYS A 346 35.45 -2.86 23.01
C LYS A 346 34.34 -3.54 22.20
N GLN A 347 34.29 -4.88 22.20
CA GLN A 347 33.28 -5.64 21.47
C GLN A 347 31.84 -5.28 21.88
N LEU A 348 31.62 -5.06 23.17
CA LEU A 348 30.31 -4.64 23.67
C LEU A 348 29.93 -3.23 23.19
N ASN A 349 30.88 -2.30 23.13
CA ASN A 349 30.64 -0.97 22.61
C ASN A 349 30.38 -1.00 21.10
N ASP A 350 31.18 -1.76 20.34
CA ASP A 350 30.97 -1.92 18.89
C ASP A 350 29.61 -2.55 18.61
N LEU A 351 29.24 -3.58 19.37
CA LEU A 351 27.93 -4.21 19.29
C LEU A 351 26.81 -3.24 19.63
N LEU A 352 26.98 -2.41 20.65
CA LEU A 352 26.00 -1.39 21.02
C LEU A 352 25.75 -0.41 19.89
N HIS A 353 26.83 0.11 19.29
CA HIS A 353 26.72 1.02 18.14
C HIS A 353 26.00 0.36 16.95
N GLN A 354 26.30 -0.90 16.67
CA GLN A 354 25.63 -1.66 15.62
C GLN A 354 24.15 -1.81 15.92
N GLN A 355 23.80 -2.16 17.15
CA GLN A 355 22.40 -2.34 17.58
C GLN A 355 21.64 -1.01 17.61
N GLU A 356 22.27 0.11 18.03
CA GLU A 356 21.65 1.43 17.99
C GLU A 356 21.32 1.87 16.55
N ASN A 357 22.20 1.55 15.60
CA ASN A 357 21.93 1.77 14.18
C ASN A 357 20.76 0.90 13.69
N GLN A 358 20.67 -0.33 14.12
CA GLN A 358 19.54 -1.22 13.80
C GLN A 358 18.21 -0.69 14.36
N VAL A 359 18.21 -0.18 15.58
CA VAL A 359 17.04 0.46 16.21
C VAL A 359 16.59 1.66 15.37
N SER A 360 17.53 2.54 15.00
CA SER A 360 17.23 3.72 14.18
C SER A 360 16.62 3.34 12.83
N GLN A 361 17.16 2.31 12.15
CA GLN A 361 16.62 1.82 10.89
C GLN A 361 15.22 1.19 11.07
N ALA A 362 15.03 0.41 12.14
CA ALA A 362 13.73 -0.19 12.44
C ALA A 362 12.68 0.87 12.78
N GLU A 363 13.05 1.91 13.54
CA GLU A 363 12.18 3.04 13.85
C GLU A 363 11.73 3.80 12.60
N GLN A 364 12.68 4.10 11.70
CA GLN A 364 12.37 4.73 10.42
C GLN A 364 11.40 3.88 9.58
N ARG A 365 11.60 2.56 9.56
CA ARG A 365 10.73 1.64 8.85
C ARG A 365 9.31 1.61 9.44
N VAL A 366 9.20 1.63 10.77
CA VAL A 366 7.90 1.73 11.47
C VAL A 366 7.21 3.03 11.12
N ALA A 367 7.92 4.16 11.11
CA ALA A 367 7.37 5.45 10.76
C ALA A 367 6.88 5.52 9.30
N ASP A 368 7.67 5.01 8.35
CA ASP A 368 7.31 4.95 6.93
C ASP A 368 6.07 4.08 6.69
N LEU A 369 6.04 2.88 7.30
CA LEU A 369 4.89 1.97 7.16
C LEU A 369 3.63 2.54 7.82
N LYS A 370 3.78 3.24 8.95
CA LYS A 370 2.67 3.93 9.60
C LYS A 370 2.11 5.03 8.70
N GLN A 371 2.96 5.86 8.14
CA GLN A 371 2.52 6.92 7.23
C GLN A 371 1.78 6.33 6.02
N ARG A 372 2.32 5.29 5.39
CA ARG A 372 1.67 4.63 4.25
C ARG A 372 0.32 4.02 4.63
N HIS A 373 0.24 3.42 5.82
CA HIS A 373 -1.01 2.87 6.35
C HIS A 373 -2.07 3.97 6.48
N ASP A 374 -1.72 5.07 7.16
CA ASP A 374 -2.64 6.17 7.42
C ASP A 374 -3.09 6.85 6.11
N ASP A 375 -2.18 6.99 5.13
CA ASP A 375 -2.49 7.55 3.81
C ASP A 375 -3.43 6.64 3.01
N GLN A 376 -3.20 5.33 3.03
CA GLN A 376 -4.08 4.36 2.35
C GLN A 376 -5.45 4.23 3.02
N GLU A 377 -5.52 4.31 4.34
CA GLU A 377 -6.78 4.30 5.09
C GLU A 377 -7.65 5.51 4.71
N LYS A 378 -7.04 6.69 4.59
CA LYS A 378 -7.72 7.90 4.09
C LYS A 378 -8.22 7.75 2.66
N GLN A 379 -7.37 7.19 1.78
CA GLN A 379 -7.76 6.93 0.40
C GLN A 379 -8.92 5.92 0.31
N LEU A 380 -8.87 4.86 1.10
CA LEU A 380 -9.95 3.85 1.18
C LEU A 380 -11.26 4.48 1.61
N THR A 381 -11.23 5.30 2.67
CA THR A 381 -12.42 6.03 3.14
C THR A 381 -12.99 6.95 2.06
N GLY A 382 -12.12 7.66 1.34
CA GLY A 382 -12.52 8.52 0.22
C GLY A 382 -13.14 7.74 -0.94
N LEU A 383 -12.55 6.61 -1.32
CA LEU A 383 -13.09 5.75 -2.39
C LEU A 383 -14.41 5.09 -1.97
N GLN A 384 -14.57 4.67 -0.72
CA GLN A 384 -15.82 4.13 -0.22
C GLN A 384 -16.95 5.16 -0.25
N ALA A 385 -16.67 6.44 0.08
CA ALA A 385 -17.63 7.51 -0.04
C ALA A 385 -18.04 7.77 -1.51
N GLN A 386 -17.08 7.77 -2.44
CA GLN A 386 -17.35 7.89 -3.87
C GLN A 386 -18.18 6.72 -4.40
N LEU A 387 -17.86 5.50 -4.01
CA LEU A 387 -18.60 4.29 -4.37
C LEU A 387 -20.04 4.38 -3.87
N HIS A 388 -20.24 4.80 -2.63
CA HIS A 388 -21.59 4.96 -2.08
C HIS A 388 -22.41 5.98 -2.86
N THR A 389 -21.82 7.14 -3.20
CA THR A 389 -22.48 8.15 -4.02
C THR A 389 -22.84 7.60 -5.40
N ALA A 390 -21.90 6.95 -6.08
CA ALA A 390 -22.14 6.35 -7.39
C ALA A 390 -23.23 5.27 -7.36
N GLN A 391 -23.33 4.49 -6.28
CA GLN A 391 -24.40 3.52 -6.07
C GLN A 391 -25.78 4.18 -5.88
N LEU A 392 -25.84 5.31 -5.18
CA LEU A 392 -27.07 6.08 -5.03
C LEU A 392 -27.53 6.64 -6.38
N ASP A 393 -26.61 7.20 -7.17
CA ASP A 393 -26.90 7.73 -8.52
C ASP A 393 -27.35 6.60 -9.45
N GLN A 394 -26.72 5.44 -9.39
CA GLN A 394 -27.10 4.23 -10.13
C GLN A 394 -28.55 3.81 -9.81
N HIS A 395 -28.90 3.73 -8.53
CA HIS A 395 -30.27 3.39 -8.11
C HIS A 395 -31.29 4.43 -8.56
N ALA A 396 -30.93 5.72 -8.48
CA ALA A 396 -31.79 6.80 -8.97
C ALA A 396 -32.03 6.70 -10.48
N ALA A 397 -30.98 6.47 -11.27
CA ALA A 397 -31.07 6.28 -12.71
C ALA A 397 -31.91 5.04 -13.08
N GLN A 398 -31.73 3.95 -12.37
CA GLN A 398 -32.54 2.74 -12.57
C GLN A 398 -34.02 2.97 -12.29
N SER A 399 -34.35 3.65 -11.19
CA SER A 399 -35.73 3.99 -10.84
C SER A 399 -36.37 4.91 -11.90
N GLN A 400 -35.63 5.87 -12.42
CA GLN A 400 -36.08 6.74 -13.51
C GLN A 400 -36.36 5.95 -14.79
N LEU A 401 -35.49 4.99 -15.13
CA LEU A 401 -35.67 4.11 -16.27
C LEU A 401 -36.94 3.26 -16.16
N GLU A 402 -37.22 2.72 -15.00
CA GLU A 402 -38.44 1.95 -14.73
C GLU A 402 -39.71 2.80 -14.90
N VAL A 403 -39.68 4.05 -14.42
CA VAL A 403 -40.79 5.01 -14.61
C VAL A 403 -41.01 5.33 -16.10
N LEU A 404 -39.90 5.58 -16.85
CA LEU A 404 -39.98 5.83 -18.27
C LEU A 404 -40.51 4.62 -19.05
N ALA A 405 -40.07 3.42 -18.71
CA ALA A 405 -40.56 2.19 -19.31
C ALA A 405 -42.06 2.00 -19.06
N GLY A 406 -42.55 2.24 -17.87
CA GLY A 406 -43.98 2.21 -17.53
C GLY A 406 -44.79 3.22 -18.36
N ARG A 407 -44.32 4.47 -18.44
CA ARG A 407 -44.98 5.50 -19.27
C ARG A 407 -45.01 5.14 -20.75
N LEU A 408 -43.93 4.61 -21.30
CA LEU A 408 -43.89 4.12 -22.69
C LEU A 408 -44.87 2.98 -22.92
N GLN A 409 -44.97 2.03 -22.00
CA GLN A 409 -45.90 0.93 -22.09
C GLN A 409 -47.37 1.43 -22.14
N ASP A 410 -47.72 2.36 -21.25
CA ASP A 410 -49.08 2.96 -21.23
C ASP A 410 -49.36 3.75 -22.48
N LEU A 411 -48.41 4.54 -22.97
CA LEU A 411 -48.56 5.31 -24.22
C LEU A 411 -48.73 4.36 -25.43
N ASN A 412 -47.96 3.29 -25.48
CA ASN A 412 -48.10 2.25 -26.51
C ASN A 412 -49.52 1.65 -26.57
N ARG A 413 -50.10 1.36 -25.38
CA ARG A 413 -51.50 0.87 -25.28
C ARG A 413 -52.48 1.93 -25.80
N GLN A 414 -52.29 3.22 -25.49
CA GLN A 414 -53.15 4.30 -25.98
C GLN A 414 -53.05 4.45 -27.52
N ILE A 415 -51.84 4.38 -28.07
CA ILE A 415 -51.61 4.43 -29.52
C ILE A 415 -52.32 3.22 -30.20
N GLN A 416 -52.17 2.02 -29.70
CA GLN A 416 -52.84 0.84 -30.24
C GLN A 416 -54.35 0.96 -30.17
N ALA A 417 -54.94 1.49 -29.10
CA ALA A 417 -56.36 1.75 -28.98
C ALA A 417 -56.86 2.76 -30.03
N LEU A 418 -56.14 3.87 -30.22
CA LEU A 418 -56.48 4.88 -31.25
C LEU A 418 -56.36 4.31 -32.68
N GLN A 419 -55.36 3.50 -32.96
CA GLN A 419 -55.19 2.82 -34.24
C GLN A 419 -56.36 1.87 -34.51
N SER A 420 -56.72 1.04 -33.52
CA SER A 420 -57.87 0.10 -33.63
C SER A 420 -59.20 0.86 -33.89
N GLN A 421 -59.42 2.03 -33.24
CA GLN A 421 -60.60 2.84 -33.46
C GLN A 421 -60.60 3.45 -34.86
N ALA A 422 -59.44 3.89 -35.35
CA ALA A 422 -59.31 4.44 -36.71
C ALA A 422 -59.61 3.35 -37.79
N ASP A 423 -59.14 2.15 -37.61
CA ASP A 423 -59.37 1.00 -38.51
C ASP A 423 -60.86 0.59 -38.53
N GLN A 424 -61.55 0.63 -37.37
CA GLN A 424 -63.01 0.33 -37.29
C GLN A 424 -63.86 1.40 -37.93
N GLN A 425 -63.41 2.63 -37.96
CA GLN A 425 -64.14 3.76 -38.61
C GLN A 425 -63.87 3.85 -40.11
N GLY A 426 -62.80 3.23 -40.63
CA GLY A 426 -62.46 3.18 -42.04
C GLY A 426 -63.14 2.11 -42.85
N ASN A 427 -63.69 1.06 -42.17
CA ASN A 427 -64.54 0.06 -42.78
C ASN A 427 -66.03 0.43 -42.66
#